data_55ae176d3b017859ca2b1146475d1293
#
_entry.id   55ae176d3b017859ca2b1146475d1293
#
_cell.length_a   1.000
_cell.length_b   1.000
_cell.length_c   1.000
_cell.angle_alpha   90.00
_cell.angle_beta   90.00
_cell.angle_gamma   90.00
#
_symmetry.space_group_name_H-M   'P 1'
#
loop_
_entity.id
_entity.type
_entity.pdbx_description
1 polymer ?
#
loop_
_entity_poly.entity_id
_entity_poly.type
_entity_poly.pdbx_seq_one_letter_code
_entity_poly.pdbx_strand_id
1 'polypeptide(L)'
;QEQTQNNLAILKAVLLSGHSLIAEYDIEKKELFVNPLLNETPEDNKLFNYLRNNKYMTIEGVQQIIRSTDNVNLLFQVIEGKQDHCSFECRTAIENETIWIRINAQAYKTKGSRRQNKMICHVTNITEEKLLEEKLHHAEYETRQSELEIQKVREADKLKSAFLANMSHEIRTPLNAIIGFSNILAETDDKEEKEEFVKIIN
;
A
#
# COMPACT_ATOMS: atom_id res chain seq x y z
N GLN A 1 23.89 -18.64 32.00
CA GLN A 1 23.47 -19.77 31.16
C GLN A 1 21.95 -19.75 30.90
N GLU A 2 21.13 -19.52 31.95
CA GLU A 2 19.65 -19.48 31.85
C GLU A 2 19.15 -18.35 30.91
N GLN A 3 19.74 -17.16 30.98
CA GLN A 3 19.39 -16.00 30.17
C GLN A 3 19.77 -16.23 28.68
N THR A 4 20.85 -16.95 28.42
CA THR A 4 21.27 -17.33 27.08
C THR A 4 20.33 -18.38 26.47
N GLN A 5 19.87 -19.34 27.27
CA GLN A 5 18.88 -20.34 26.84
C GLN A 5 17.50 -19.69 26.58
N ASN A 6 17.09 -18.75 27.42
CA ASN A 6 15.82 -18.05 27.27
C ASN A 6 15.84 -17.16 26.01
N ASN A 7 16.93 -16.44 25.75
CA ASN A 7 17.11 -15.65 24.53
C ASN A 7 17.11 -16.54 23.28
N LEU A 8 17.73 -17.73 23.36
CA LEU A 8 17.71 -18.68 22.25
C LEU A 8 16.32 -19.26 21.99
N ALA A 9 15.53 -19.51 23.07
CA ALA A 9 14.15 -19.99 22.94
C ALA A 9 13.23 -18.92 22.34
N ILE A 10 13.38 -17.65 22.75
CA ILE A 10 12.64 -16.51 22.16
C ILE A 10 13.04 -16.35 20.68
N LEU A 11 14.31 -16.40 20.38
CA LEU A 11 14.80 -16.32 19.00
C LEU A 11 14.24 -17.45 18.14
N LYS A 12 14.23 -18.68 18.66
CA LYS A 12 13.62 -19.83 17.99
C LYS A 12 12.12 -19.64 17.79
N ALA A 13 11.39 -19.15 18.78
CA ALA A 13 9.94 -18.91 18.67
C ALA A 13 9.61 -17.85 17.61
N VAL A 14 10.39 -16.77 17.52
CA VAL A 14 10.26 -15.75 16.48
C VAL A 14 10.57 -16.31 15.08
N LEU A 15 11.57 -17.18 14.99
CA LEU A 15 11.95 -17.81 13.72
C LEU A 15 10.97 -18.89 13.26
N LEU A 16 10.37 -19.62 14.22
CA LEU A 16 9.39 -20.68 13.96
C LEU A 16 7.99 -20.12 13.62
N SER A 17 7.70 -18.90 14.04
CA SER A 17 6.39 -18.28 13.83
C SER A 17 6.16 -17.76 12.42
N GLY A 18 7.15 -17.83 11.52
CA GLY A 18 6.93 -17.28 10.20
C GLY A 18 8.08 -17.57 9.23
N HIS A 19 7.82 -17.57 8.06
CA HIS A 19 8.49 -17.56 6.80
C HIS A 19 9.90 -16.91 6.76
N SER A 20 10.69 -17.06 7.85
CA SER A 20 11.98 -16.39 8.08
C SER A 20 13.14 -17.38 8.11
N LEU A 21 14.25 -17.01 7.55
CA LEU A 21 15.49 -17.81 7.50
C LEU A 21 16.65 -16.98 8.03
N ILE A 22 17.53 -17.62 8.82
CA ILE A 22 18.81 -17.03 9.20
C ILE A 22 19.93 -17.73 8.44
N ALA A 23 20.75 -16.93 7.78
CA ALA A 23 21.98 -17.32 7.14
C ALA A 23 23.16 -16.54 7.72
N GLU A 24 24.32 -17.17 7.78
CA GLU A 24 25.59 -16.57 8.16
C GLU A 24 26.49 -16.49 6.95
N TYR A 25 27.03 -15.31 6.68
CA TYR A 25 28.03 -15.11 5.63
C TYR A 25 29.40 -14.93 6.26
N ASP A 26 30.34 -15.79 5.85
CA ASP A 26 31.75 -15.67 6.22
C ASP A 26 32.45 -14.74 5.22
N ILE A 27 32.85 -13.56 5.70
CA ILE A 27 33.44 -12.51 4.85
C ILE A 27 34.82 -12.91 4.31
N GLU A 28 35.58 -13.66 5.08
CA GLU A 28 36.91 -14.10 4.68
C GLU A 28 36.87 -15.25 3.65
N LYS A 29 35.97 -16.20 3.85
CA LYS A 29 35.77 -17.33 2.95
C LYS A 29 34.89 -17.02 1.76
N LYS A 30 34.10 -15.93 1.85
CA LYS A 30 33.08 -15.52 0.86
C LYS A 30 32.00 -16.59 0.65
N GLU A 31 31.59 -17.24 1.73
CA GLU A 31 30.60 -18.32 1.71
C GLU A 31 29.40 -17.97 2.61
N LEU A 32 28.19 -18.23 2.09
CA LEU A 32 26.95 -18.15 2.85
C LEU A 32 26.61 -19.53 3.42
N PHE A 33 26.41 -19.59 4.73
CA PHE A 33 26.04 -20.80 5.43
C PHE A 33 24.63 -20.64 6.02
N VAL A 34 23.75 -21.57 5.63
CA VAL A 34 22.39 -21.66 6.20
C VAL A 34 22.38 -22.72 7.28
N ASN A 35 22.24 -22.30 8.54
CA ASN A 35 22.25 -23.22 9.68
C ASN A 35 20.95 -24.03 9.74
N PRO A 36 20.99 -25.36 9.56
CA PRO A 36 19.79 -26.21 9.58
C PRO A 36 19.09 -26.24 10.93
N LEU A 37 19.82 -26.03 12.03
CA LEU A 37 19.27 -26.09 13.39
C LEU A 37 18.46 -24.87 13.80
N LEU A 38 18.68 -23.75 13.09
CA LEU A 38 17.97 -22.48 13.33
C LEU A 38 16.79 -22.29 12.37
N ASN A 39 16.64 -23.17 11.39
CA ASN A 39 15.73 -23.02 10.27
C ASN A 39 14.79 -24.23 10.13
N GLU A 40 14.09 -24.57 11.21
CA GLU A 40 12.97 -25.52 11.14
C GLU A 40 11.76 -24.78 10.58
N THR A 41 11.46 -25.02 9.31
CA THR A 41 10.34 -24.34 8.63
C THR A 41 9.41 -25.37 8.00
N PRO A 42 8.12 -25.03 7.80
CA PRO A 42 7.17 -25.88 7.10
C PRO A 42 7.70 -26.29 5.72
N GLU A 43 7.44 -27.53 5.33
CA GLU A 43 7.94 -28.14 4.09
C GLU A 43 7.53 -27.39 2.82
N ASP A 44 6.51 -26.53 2.90
CA ASP A 44 5.92 -25.83 1.75
C ASP A 44 6.63 -24.53 1.35
N ASN A 45 7.66 -24.10 2.09
CA ASN A 45 8.33 -22.83 1.77
C ASN A 45 9.46 -23.01 0.76
N LYS A 46 9.20 -22.70 -0.50
CA LYS A 46 10.15 -22.88 -1.63
C LYS A 46 11.48 -22.13 -1.44
N LEU A 47 11.44 -20.91 -0.86
CA LEU A 47 12.66 -20.16 -0.57
C LEU A 47 13.56 -20.93 0.40
N PHE A 48 12.99 -21.49 1.47
CA PHE A 48 13.71 -22.26 2.44
C PHE A 48 14.29 -23.54 1.84
N ASN A 49 13.49 -24.25 1.08
CA ASN A 49 13.93 -25.47 0.42
C ASN A 49 15.08 -25.18 -0.55
N TYR A 50 14.98 -24.10 -1.32
CA TYR A 50 16.03 -23.65 -2.22
C TYR A 50 17.33 -23.32 -1.46
N LEU A 51 17.26 -22.48 -0.43
CA LEU A 51 18.43 -22.06 0.36
C LEU A 51 18.99 -23.21 1.21
N ARG A 52 18.14 -24.08 1.74
CA ARG A 52 18.54 -25.28 2.49
C ARG A 52 19.31 -26.30 1.62
N ASN A 53 18.88 -26.48 0.39
CA ASN A 53 19.54 -27.38 -0.56
C ASN A 53 20.87 -26.81 -1.05
N ASN A 54 21.02 -25.47 -1.06
CA ASN A 54 22.24 -24.76 -1.44
C ASN A 54 22.96 -24.23 -0.19
N LYS A 55 23.36 -25.13 0.73
CA LYS A 55 23.92 -24.80 2.05
C LYS A 55 25.15 -23.87 2.02
N TYR A 56 25.91 -23.93 0.96
CA TYR A 56 27.06 -23.07 0.73
C TYR A 56 26.86 -22.31 -0.56
N MET A 57 26.59 -21.02 -0.43
CA MET A 57 26.32 -20.17 -1.57
C MET A 57 27.43 -19.13 -1.69
N THR A 58 27.97 -18.98 -2.88
CA THR A 58 28.95 -17.94 -3.20
C THR A 58 28.24 -16.59 -3.35
N ILE A 59 29.00 -15.49 -3.36
CA ILE A 59 28.50 -14.15 -3.66
C ILE A 59 27.74 -14.11 -4.98
N GLU A 60 28.25 -14.78 -6.01
CA GLU A 60 27.61 -14.88 -7.32
C GLU A 60 26.24 -15.56 -7.23
N GLY A 61 26.11 -16.61 -6.41
CA GLY A 61 24.82 -17.26 -6.13
C GLY A 61 23.83 -16.34 -5.44
N VAL A 62 24.29 -15.54 -4.48
CA VAL A 62 23.45 -14.51 -3.81
C VAL A 62 23.01 -13.43 -4.82
N GLN A 63 23.90 -13.00 -5.71
CA GLN A 63 23.58 -12.01 -6.76
C GLN A 63 22.52 -12.53 -7.75
N GLN A 64 22.49 -13.84 -8.02
CA GLN A 64 21.44 -14.43 -8.87
C GLN A 64 20.05 -14.38 -8.21
N ILE A 65 20.01 -14.47 -6.88
CA ILE A 65 18.77 -14.35 -6.11
C ILE A 65 18.35 -12.89 -6.01
N ILE A 66 19.30 -12.01 -5.65
CA ILE A 66 19.07 -10.57 -5.53
C ILE A 66 19.38 -9.91 -6.87
N ARG A 67 18.39 -9.83 -7.74
CA ARG A 67 18.56 -9.28 -9.10
C ARG A 67 18.72 -7.76 -9.16
N SER A 68 18.61 -7.07 -8.04
CA SER A 68 18.76 -5.62 -7.95
C SER A 68 20.21 -5.25 -7.66
N THR A 69 20.86 -4.53 -8.56
CA THR A 69 22.23 -4.03 -8.41
C THR A 69 22.40 -3.16 -7.17
N ASP A 70 21.41 -2.30 -6.87
CA ASP A 70 21.46 -1.39 -5.72
C ASP A 70 21.41 -2.16 -4.40
N ASN A 71 20.54 -3.17 -4.30
CA ASN A 71 20.42 -4.03 -3.13
C ASN A 71 21.68 -4.87 -2.90
N VAL A 72 22.28 -5.37 -3.96
CA VAL A 72 23.58 -6.07 -3.90
C VAL A 72 24.68 -5.13 -3.41
N ASN A 73 24.70 -3.88 -3.88
CA ASN A 73 25.66 -2.87 -3.42
C ASN A 73 25.53 -2.56 -1.93
N LEU A 74 24.29 -2.55 -1.38
CA LEU A 74 24.08 -2.40 0.06
C LEU A 74 24.73 -3.53 0.86
N LEU A 75 24.61 -4.79 0.43
CA LEU A 75 25.28 -5.92 1.05
C LEU A 75 26.81 -5.78 0.97
N PHE A 76 27.34 -5.34 -0.16
CA PHE A 76 28.78 -5.13 -0.31
C PHE A 76 29.29 -4.04 0.62
N GLN A 77 28.54 -2.97 0.85
CA GLN A 77 28.94 -1.93 1.81
C GLN A 77 29.07 -2.47 3.24
N VAL A 78 28.19 -3.44 3.62
CA VAL A 78 28.29 -4.12 4.91
C VAL A 78 29.49 -5.06 4.95
N ILE A 79 29.74 -5.84 3.88
CA ILE A 79 30.89 -6.75 3.76
C ILE A 79 32.23 -5.99 3.80
N GLU A 80 32.29 -4.82 3.16
CA GLU A 80 33.47 -3.95 3.13
C GLU A 80 33.67 -3.14 4.41
N GLY A 81 32.72 -3.24 5.36
CA GLY A 81 32.78 -2.49 6.62
C GLY A 81 32.52 -1.00 6.48
N LYS A 82 31.89 -0.56 5.39
CA LYS A 82 31.43 0.83 5.18
C LYS A 82 30.16 1.11 5.96
N GLN A 83 29.35 0.09 6.22
CA GLN A 83 28.14 0.10 7.04
C GLN A 83 28.13 -1.14 7.95
N ASP A 84 27.51 -1.03 9.11
CA ASP A 84 27.39 -2.13 10.06
C ASP A 84 26.19 -3.04 9.73
N HIS A 85 25.17 -2.48 9.09
CA HIS A 85 23.95 -3.21 8.72
C HIS A 85 23.31 -2.63 7.47
N CYS A 86 22.46 -3.44 6.82
CA CYS A 86 21.53 -2.98 5.78
C CYS A 86 20.20 -3.72 5.87
N SER A 87 19.16 -3.10 5.32
CA SER A 87 17.82 -3.68 5.17
C SER A 87 17.24 -3.26 3.83
N PHE A 88 16.65 -4.21 3.10
CA PHE A 88 15.97 -3.94 1.83
C PHE A 88 14.96 -5.03 1.49
N GLU A 89 14.06 -4.70 0.58
CA GLU A 89 13.08 -5.61 0.01
C GLU A 89 13.38 -5.78 -1.48
N CYS A 90 13.22 -7.00 -1.98
CA CYS A 90 13.39 -7.27 -3.40
C CYS A 90 12.48 -8.40 -3.88
N ARG A 91 12.24 -8.40 -5.19
CA ARG A 91 11.64 -9.55 -5.87
C ARG A 91 12.71 -10.54 -6.26
N THR A 92 12.44 -11.81 -6.06
CA THR A 92 13.26 -12.91 -6.58
C THR A 92 12.39 -13.95 -7.25
N ALA A 93 12.95 -14.71 -8.16
CA ALA A 93 12.29 -15.84 -8.79
C ALA A 93 12.94 -17.15 -8.33
N ILE A 94 12.13 -18.03 -7.74
CA ILE A 94 12.56 -19.35 -7.31
C ILE A 94 11.59 -20.36 -7.94
N GLU A 95 12.12 -21.36 -8.64
CA GLU A 95 11.33 -22.40 -9.32
C GLU A 95 10.17 -21.85 -10.17
N ASN A 96 10.42 -20.76 -10.93
CA ASN A 96 9.46 -20.04 -11.77
C ASN A 96 8.35 -19.28 -11.01
N GLU A 97 8.42 -19.19 -9.69
CA GLU A 97 7.54 -18.32 -8.91
C GLU A 97 8.27 -17.05 -8.51
N THR A 98 7.57 -15.93 -8.64
CA THR A 98 8.06 -14.63 -8.15
C THR A 98 7.63 -14.46 -6.71
N ILE A 99 8.59 -14.29 -5.82
CA ILE A 99 8.37 -14.03 -4.40
C ILE A 99 9.00 -12.70 -3.99
N TRP A 100 8.43 -12.10 -2.95
CA TRP A 100 9.03 -10.95 -2.28
C TRP A 100 9.78 -11.39 -1.04
N ILE A 101 11.00 -10.92 -0.91
CA ILE A 101 11.82 -11.16 0.28
C ILE A 101 12.29 -9.86 0.89
N ARG A 102 12.36 -9.83 2.23
CA ARG A 102 13.03 -8.79 3.01
C ARG A 102 14.30 -9.37 3.58
N ILE A 103 15.41 -8.69 3.37
CA ILE A 103 16.73 -9.09 3.87
C ILE A 103 17.20 -8.03 4.85
N ASN A 104 17.51 -8.47 6.07
CA ASN A 104 18.19 -7.67 7.08
C ASN A 104 19.56 -8.33 7.31
N ALA A 105 20.62 -7.59 7.03
CA ALA A 105 21.98 -8.07 7.17
C ALA A 105 22.75 -7.20 8.17
N GLN A 106 23.52 -7.85 9.07
CA GLN A 106 24.34 -7.18 10.06
C GLN A 106 25.69 -7.87 10.18
N ALA A 107 26.76 -7.09 10.01
CA ALA A 107 28.11 -7.59 10.22
C ALA A 107 28.45 -7.64 11.72
N TYR A 108 29.21 -8.63 12.10
CA TYR A 108 29.70 -8.79 13.47
C TYR A 108 31.11 -9.36 13.50
N LYS A 109 31.72 -9.27 14.66
CA LYS A 109 33.07 -9.72 14.90
C LYS A 109 33.07 -10.96 15.80
N THR A 110 33.72 -12.02 15.35
CA THR A 110 33.92 -13.20 16.20
C THR A 110 35.04 -12.98 17.22
N LYS A 111 35.03 -13.78 18.29
CA LYS A 111 36.05 -13.71 19.35
C LYS A 111 37.44 -14.02 18.76
N GLY A 112 38.38 -13.09 18.94
CA GLY A 112 39.75 -13.21 18.41
C GLY A 112 39.98 -12.50 17.07
N SER A 113 38.95 -12.07 16.36
CA SER A 113 39.11 -11.28 15.15
C SER A 113 39.34 -9.80 15.46
N ARG A 114 40.18 -9.12 14.68
CA ARG A 114 40.40 -7.66 14.78
C ARG A 114 39.36 -6.83 14.02
N ARG A 115 38.72 -7.44 13.02
CA ARG A 115 37.72 -6.82 12.12
C ARG A 115 36.40 -7.59 12.16
N GLN A 116 35.36 -7.01 11.64
CA GLN A 116 34.13 -7.72 11.31
C GLN A 116 34.49 -8.78 10.26
N ASN A 117 34.23 -10.03 10.57
CA ASN A 117 34.58 -11.16 9.71
C ASN A 117 33.38 -12.07 9.39
N LYS A 118 32.24 -11.77 9.97
CA LYS A 118 30.99 -12.48 9.75
C LYS A 118 29.83 -11.49 9.57
N MET A 119 28.82 -11.90 8.80
CA MET A 119 27.57 -11.18 8.63
C MET A 119 26.42 -12.16 8.85
N ILE A 120 25.47 -11.78 9.67
CA ILE A 120 24.22 -12.51 9.83
C ILE A 120 23.15 -11.88 8.93
N CYS A 121 22.46 -12.73 8.19
CA CYS A 121 21.37 -12.33 7.29
C CYS A 121 20.08 -12.96 7.78
N HIS A 122 19.08 -12.14 8.04
CA HIS A 122 17.71 -12.56 8.29
C HIS A 122 16.90 -12.32 7.01
N VAL A 123 16.41 -13.39 6.41
CA VAL A 123 15.63 -13.37 5.17
C VAL A 123 14.19 -13.76 5.49
N THR A 124 13.24 -12.92 5.16
CA THR A 124 11.81 -13.14 5.39
C THR A 124 11.07 -13.15 4.05
N ASN A 125 10.20 -14.13 3.85
CA ASN A 125 9.26 -14.10 2.73
C ASN A 125 8.10 -13.17 3.11
N ILE A 126 7.94 -12.08 2.37
CA ILE A 126 6.92 -11.06 2.57
C ILE A 126 5.89 -11.02 1.42
N THR A 127 5.77 -12.12 0.66
CA THR A 127 4.89 -12.18 -0.50
C THR A 127 3.42 -11.98 -0.11
N GLU A 128 2.98 -12.61 0.98
CA GLU A 128 1.61 -12.44 1.49
C GLU A 128 1.36 -11.02 2.01
N GLU A 129 2.35 -10.44 2.71
CA GLU A 129 2.31 -9.05 3.19
C GLU A 129 2.12 -8.09 2.01
N LYS A 130 2.90 -8.25 0.95
CA LYS A 130 2.81 -7.43 -0.26
C LYS A 130 1.49 -7.61 -1.02
N LEU A 131 0.99 -8.82 -1.11
CA LEU A 131 -0.29 -9.10 -1.74
C LEU A 131 -1.46 -8.47 -0.97
N LEU A 132 -1.40 -8.50 0.36
CA LEU A 132 -2.41 -7.88 1.22
C LEU A 132 -2.36 -6.34 1.11
N GLU A 133 -1.15 -5.76 1.10
CA GLU A 133 -0.93 -4.33 0.90
C GLU A 133 -1.53 -3.85 -0.43
N GLU A 134 -1.30 -4.59 -1.52
CA GLU A 134 -1.85 -4.30 -2.84
C GLU A 134 -3.39 -4.37 -2.87
N LYS A 135 -3.98 -5.40 -2.25
CA LYS A 135 -5.44 -5.53 -2.13
C LYS A 135 -6.06 -4.40 -1.31
N LEU A 136 -5.42 -4.02 -0.22
CA LEU A 136 -5.88 -2.91 0.62
C LEU A 136 -5.86 -1.59 -0.17
N HIS A 137 -4.76 -1.31 -0.85
CA HIS A 137 -4.63 -0.11 -1.68
C HIS A 137 -5.69 -0.06 -2.80
N HIS A 138 -5.97 -1.20 -3.42
CA HIS A 138 -7.01 -1.28 -4.45
C HIS A 138 -8.41 -0.99 -3.86
N ALA A 139 -8.74 -1.58 -2.70
CA ALA A 139 -10.02 -1.35 -2.03
C ALA A 139 -10.20 0.12 -1.58
N GLU A 140 -9.13 0.74 -1.08
CA GLU A 140 -9.13 2.17 -0.73
C GLU A 140 -9.37 3.06 -1.96
N TYR A 141 -8.73 2.72 -3.09
CA TYR A 141 -8.93 3.44 -4.34
C TYR A 141 -10.37 3.34 -4.85
N GLU A 142 -10.98 2.14 -4.85
CA GLU A 142 -12.37 1.94 -5.24
C GLU A 142 -13.34 2.71 -4.33
N THR A 143 -13.10 2.67 -3.03
CA THR A 143 -13.91 3.41 -2.05
C THR A 143 -13.88 4.92 -2.35
N ARG A 144 -12.69 5.46 -2.59
CA ARG A 144 -12.52 6.88 -2.90
C ARG A 144 -13.20 7.29 -4.21
N GLN A 145 -13.17 6.44 -5.23
CA GLN A 145 -13.88 6.70 -6.49
C GLN A 145 -15.40 6.75 -6.27
N SER A 146 -15.94 5.80 -5.52
CA SER A 146 -17.37 5.75 -5.18
C SER A 146 -17.82 6.98 -4.38
N GLU A 147 -17.02 7.45 -3.43
CA GLU A 147 -17.31 8.66 -2.66
C GLU A 147 -17.36 9.90 -3.54
N LEU A 148 -16.44 10.03 -4.49
CA LEU A 148 -16.41 11.14 -5.46
C LEU A 148 -17.63 11.13 -6.38
N GLU A 149 -18.10 9.97 -6.81
CA GLU A 149 -19.32 9.83 -7.61
C GLU A 149 -20.56 10.25 -6.81
N ILE A 150 -20.67 9.79 -5.58
CA ILE A 150 -21.78 10.16 -4.68
C ILE A 150 -21.78 11.68 -4.45
N GLN A 151 -20.62 12.29 -4.27
CA GLN A 151 -20.53 13.73 -4.10
C GLN A 151 -21.02 14.50 -5.34
N LYS A 152 -20.62 14.10 -6.55
CA LYS A 152 -21.08 14.69 -7.81
C LYS A 152 -22.59 14.61 -7.96
N VAL A 153 -23.18 13.44 -7.66
CA VAL A 153 -24.64 13.26 -7.71
C VAL A 153 -25.35 14.19 -6.72
N ARG A 154 -24.85 14.30 -5.50
CA ARG A 154 -25.42 15.20 -4.47
C ARG A 154 -25.34 16.67 -4.88
N GLU A 155 -24.23 17.10 -5.48
CA GLU A 155 -24.07 18.47 -5.98
C GLU A 155 -25.04 18.77 -7.12
N ALA A 156 -25.18 17.85 -8.08
CA ALA A 156 -26.14 17.96 -9.18
C ALA A 156 -27.59 18.06 -8.66
N ASP A 157 -27.94 17.26 -7.66
CA ASP A 157 -29.29 17.26 -7.05
C ASP A 157 -29.60 18.57 -6.31
N LYS A 158 -28.61 19.12 -5.60
CA LYS A 158 -28.73 20.45 -4.97
C LYS A 158 -28.96 21.55 -6.01
N LEU A 159 -28.18 21.56 -7.09
CA LEU A 159 -28.33 22.51 -8.18
C LEU A 159 -29.69 22.40 -8.85
N LYS A 160 -30.17 21.20 -9.12
CA LYS A 160 -31.50 20.95 -9.67
C LYS A 160 -32.61 21.44 -8.76
N SER A 161 -32.50 21.17 -7.46
CA SER A 161 -33.49 21.62 -6.48
C SER A 161 -33.53 23.14 -6.36
N ALA A 162 -32.38 23.80 -6.32
CA ALA A 162 -32.28 25.25 -6.30
C ALA A 162 -32.86 25.87 -7.59
N PHE A 163 -32.57 25.29 -8.75
CA PHE A 163 -33.10 25.72 -10.03
C PHE A 163 -34.64 25.64 -10.05
N LEU A 164 -35.22 24.50 -9.65
CA LEU A 164 -36.67 24.31 -9.61
C LEU A 164 -37.35 25.28 -8.65
N ALA A 165 -36.75 25.54 -7.47
CA ALA A 165 -37.27 26.51 -6.51
C ALA A 165 -37.27 27.91 -7.10
N ASN A 166 -36.19 28.36 -7.71
CA ASN A 166 -36.09 29.69 -8.34
C ASN A 166 -37.06 29.82 -9.51
N MET A 167 -37.13 28.81 -10.40
CA MET A 167 -38.06 28.79 -11.51
C MET A 167 -39.52 28.88 -11.04
N SER A 168 -39.89 28.17 -9.97
CA SER A 168 -41.23 28.22 -9.40
C SER A 168 -41.59 29.64 -8.92
N HIS A 169 -40.63 30.34 -8.31
CA HIS A 169 -40.83 31.74 -7.89
C HIS A 169 -40.94 32.70 -9.08
N GLU A 170 -40.05 32.55 -10.07
CA GLU A 170 -40.04 33.40 -11.26
C GLU A 170 -41.28 33.23 -12.16
N ILE A 171 -41.87 32.04 -12.17
CA ILE A 171 -43.14 31.77 -12.90
C ILE A 171 -44.32 32.24 -12.08
N ARG A 172 -44.33 32.06 -10.76
CA ARG A 172 -45.49 32.43 -9.91
C ARG A 172 -45.74 33.92 -9.91
N THR A 173 -44.71 34.75 -9.90
CA THR A 173 -44.82 36.20 -9.85
C THR A 173 -45.60 36.79 -11.04
N PRO A 174 -45.21 36.54 -12.32
CA PRO A 174 -45.98 37.03 -13.47
C PRO A 174 -47.36 36.37 -13.57
N LEU A 175 -47.47 35.07 -13.23
CA LEU A 175 -48.74 34.37 -13.26
C LEU A 175 -49.76 34.98 -12.27
N ASN A 176 -49.33 35.29 -11.06
CA ASN A 176 -50.18 35.95 -10.07
C ASN A 176 -50.60 37.39 -10.52
N ALA A 177 -49.71 38.09 -11.19
CA ALA A 177 -50.02 39.41 -11.76
C ALA A 177 -51.07 39.27 -12.87
N ILE A 178 -50.92 38.31 -13.79
CA ILE A 178 -51.88 38.03 -14.86
C ILE A 178 -53.28 37.68 -14.26
N ILE A 179 -53.28 36.77 -13.27
CA ILE A 179 -54.54 36.35 -12.61
C ILE A 179 -55.17 37.56 -11.91
N GLY A 180 -54.39 38.36 -11.16
CA GLY A 180 -54.88 39.55 -10.48
C GLY A 180 -55.51 40.57 -11.43
N PHE A 181 -54.80 40.91 -12.51
CA PHE A 181 -55.29 41.83 -13.51
C PHE A 181 -56.53 41.27 -14.27
N SER A 182 -56.55 39.99 -14.55
CA SER A 182 -57.70 39.32 -15.17
C SER A 182 -58.95 39.37 -14.28
N ASN A 183 -58.83 39.26 -12.97
CA ASN A 183 -59.93 39.37 -12.04
C ASN A 183 -60.44 40.80 -12.00
N ILE A 184 -59.57 41.81 -11.95
CA ILE A 184 -59.93 43.21 -11.99
C ILE A 184 -60.69 43.57 -13.30
N LEU A 185 -60.16 43.04 -14.45
CA LEU A 185 -60.83 43.22 -15.74
C LEU A 185 -62.25 42.64 -15.81
N ALA A 186 -62.46 41.52 -15.04
CA ALA A 186 -63.80 40.92 -14.98
C ALA A 186 -64.82 41.73 -14.10
N GLU A 187 -64.28 42.42 -13.10
CA GLU A 187 -65.09 43.14 -12.13
C GLU A 187 -65.31 44.65 -12.47
N THR A 188 -64.45 45.27 -13.27
CA THR A 188 -64.58 46.69 -13.66
C THR A 188 -65.46 46.84 -14.88
N ASP A 189 -66.34 47.91 -14.87
CA ASP A 189 -67.15 48.28 -16.02
C ASP A 189 -66.57 49.47 -16.78
N ASP A 190 -65.54 50.12 -16.25
CA ASP A 190 -64.90 51.29 -16.86
C ASP A 190 -64.02 50.86 -18.07
N LYS A 191 -64.26 51.51 -19.19
CA LYS A 191 -63.64 51.17 -20.46
C LYS A 191 -62.18 51.64 -20.53
N GLU A 192 -61.82 52.75 -19.89
CA GLU A 192 -60.50 53.32 -19.86
C GLU A 192 -59.60 52.47 -18.94
N GLU A 193 -60.09 52.06 -17.78
CA GLU A 193 -59.36 51.14 -16.89
C GLU A 193 -59.10 49.74 -17.55
N LYS A 194 -60.09 49.25 -18.29
CA LYS A 194 -59.91 47.98 -19.04
C LYS A 194 -58.75 48.05 -20.05
N GLU A 195 -58.64 49.14 -20.80
CA GLU A 195 -57.57 49.30 -21.79
C GLU A 195 -56.16 49.41 -21.14
N GLU A 196 -56.11 50.05 -19.96
CA GLU A 196 -54.83 50.13 -19.22
C GLU A 196 -54.38 48.80 -18.66
N PHE A 197 -55.27 48.01 -18.06
CA PHE A 197 -54.88 46.64 -17.56
C PHE A 197 -54.52 45.69 -18.67
N VAL A 198 -55.18 45.77 -19.84
CA VAL A 198 -54.80 44.93 -21.01
C VAL A 198 -53.37 45.24 -21.50
N LYS A 199 -52.94 46.53 -21.42
CA LYS A 199 -51.59 46.93 -21.79
C LYS A 199 -50.50 46.42 -20.82
N ILE A 200 -50.86 46.22 -19.53
CA ILE A 200 -49.93 45.73 -18.51
C ILE A 200 -49.77 44.19 -18.61
N ILE A 201 -50.81 43.48 -19.05
CA ILE A 201 -50.81 42.01 -19.19
C ILE A 201 -50.07 41.57 -20.45
N ASN A 202 -50.06 42.33 -21.50
CA ASN A 202 -49.36 42.03 -22.76
C ASN A 202 -47.90 42.47 -22.74
#